data_498858b3b9dca5f42c1618f3bd8b606a
#
_entry.id   498858b3b9dca5f42c1618f3bd8b606a
#
_cell.length_a   1.000
_cell.length_b   1.000
_cell.length_c   1.000
_cell.angle_alpha   90.00
_cell.angle_beta   90.00
_cell.angle_gamma   90.00
#
_symmetry.space_group_name_H-M   'P 1'
#
loop_
_entity.id
_entity.type
_entity.pdbx_description
1 polymer ?
#
loop_
_entity_poly.entity_id
_entity_poly.type
_entity_poly.pdbx_seq_one_letter_code
_entity_poly.pdbx_strand_id
1 'polypeptide(L)'
;MRGTLVEKDTEGVVIDVGGVGYRASVSLATLRALPSLGEECVIHTRMVVREDAMLLFGFVEREERAAFDALTAVSKVGPKLALSILSSMSPPEISETVSRGDVIKFASVPGLGKKTAERLVLELKGKSLAAFGPEPVITGGGGGGPYVEARDALAALGYGLEEAEKALNEVPPQDSVEKYIKEALRRIGSRR
;
A
#
# COMPACT_ATOMS: atom_id res chain seq x y z
N MET A 1 5.48 0.30 14.39
CA MET A 1 5.60 0.80 15.78
C MET A 1 4.65 0.01 16.66
N ARG A 2 5.12 -0.49 17.79
CA ARG A 2 4.31 -1.26 18.77
C ARG A 2 4.38 -0.56 20.11
N GLY A 3 3.24 -0.39 20.79
CA GLY A 3 3.16 0.26 22.09
C GLY A 3 1.73 0.38 22.60
N THR A 4 1.53 1.15 23.67
CA THR A 4 0.22 1.37 24.29
C THR A 4 -0.43 2.63 23.72
N LEU A 5 -1.69 2.55 23.32
CA LEU A 5 -2.46 3.70 22.84
C LEU A 5 -2.85 4.58 24.04
N VAL A 6 -2.30 5.78 24.12
CA VAL A 6 -2.52 6.68 25.28
C VAL A 6 -3.39 7.89 24.97
N GLU A 7 -3.43 8.34 23.70
CA GLU A 7 -4.34 9.39 23.25
C GLU A 7 -4.95 9.04 21.88
N LYS A 8 -6.19 9.49 21.68
CA LYS A 8 -6.94 9.28 20.43
C LYS A 8 -7.88 10.47 20.23
N ASP A 9 -7.59 11.28 19.20
CA ASP A 9 -8.37 12.46 18.86
C ASP A 9 -8.59 12.57 17.34
N THR A 10 -9.23 13.66 16.89
CA THR A 10 -9.51 13.90 15.47
C THR A 10 -8.27 14.23 14.62
N GLU A 11 -7.16 14.57 15.26
CA GLU A 11 -5.90 14.93 14.58
C GLU A 11 -4.93 13.76 14.49
N GLY A 12 -5.16 12.71 15.32
CA GLY A 12 -4.30 11.54 15.34
C GLY A 12 -4.35 10.77 16.65
N VAL A 13 -3.26 10.05 16.89
CA VAL A 13 -3.11 9.20 18.08
C VAL A 13 -1.73 9.40 18.69
N VAL A 14 -1.61 9.15 20.01
CA VAL A 14 -0.32 9.03 20.68
C VAL A 14 -0.13 7.61 21.16
N ILE A 15 0.99 7.01 20.82
CA ILE A 15 1.37 5.66 21.23
C ILE A 15 2.62 5.76 22.10
N ASP A 16 2.51 5.27 23.34
CA ASP A 16 3.64 5.13 24.25
C ASP A 16 4.48 3.92 23.84
N VAL A 17 5.74 4.17 23.57
CA VAL A 17 6.75 3.13 23.27
C VAL A 17 7.89 3.29 24.27
N GLY A 18 7.83 2.53 25.36
CA GLY A 18 8.87 2.53 26.38
C GLY A 18 9.02 3.86 27.14
N GLY A 19 7.92 4.57 27.40
CA GLY A 19 7.90 5.86 28.10
C GLY A 19 8.04 7.08 27.18
N VAL A 20 8.09 6.89 25.86
CA VAL A 20 8.11 7.97 24.89
C VAL A 20 6.80 7.96 24.08
N GLY A 21 6.04 9.06 24.16
CA GLY A 21 4.80 9.25 23.40
C GLY A 21 5.07 9.68 21.97
N TYR A 22 4.74 8.84 21.00
CA TYR A 22 4.84 9.15 19.56
C TYR A 22 3.48 9.56 19.02
N ARG A 23 3.35 10.83 18.60
CA ARG A 23 2.14 11.29 17.93
C ARG A 23 2.19 10.93 16.44
N ALA A 24 1.16 10.23 15.97
CA ALA A 24 0.99 9.88 14.55
C ALA A 24 -0.35 10.40 14.03
N SER A 25 -0.33 11.08 12.88
CA SER A 25 -1.56 11.39 12.15
C SER A 25 -2.07 10.12 11.48
N VAL A 26 -3.37 9.88 11.55
CA VAL A 26 -4.01 8.66 11.01
C VAL A 26 -5.23 9.01 10.17
N SER A 27 -5.66 8.10 9.29
CA SER A 27 -6.95 8.20 8.61
C SER A 27 -8.11 7.91 9.57
N LEU A 28 -9.33 8.26 9.18
CA LEU A 28 -10.54 7.88 9.92
C LEU A 28 -10.73 6.35 9.96
N ALA A 29 -10.29 5.64 8.92
CA ALA A 29 -10.36 4.17 8.89
C ALA A 29 -9.44 3.57 9.96
N THR A 30 -8.17 3.97 9.98
CA THR A 30 -7.21 3.58 11.02
C THR A 30 -7.70 4.00 12.40
N LEU A 31 -8.21 5.23 12.57
CA LEU A 31 -8.71 5.71 13.86
C LEU A 31 -9.82 4.82 14.43
N ARG A 32 -10.73 4.32 13.59
CA ARG A 32 -11.81 3.41 13.99
C ARG A 32 -11.34 1.99 14.30
N ALA A 33 -10.31 1.52 13.59
CA ALA A 33 -9.76 0.17 13.74
C ALA A 33 -8.84 0.02 14.96
N LEU A 34 -8.29 1.13 15.48
CA LEU A 34 -7.45 1.11 16.67
C LEU A 34 -8.25 0.74 17.93
N PRO A 35 -7.61 0.01 18.88
CA PRO A 35 -8.24 -0.42 20.12
C PRO A 35 -8.59 0.74 21.06
N SER A 36 -9.06 0.42 22.26
CA SER A 36 -9.35 1.39 23.32
C SER A 36 -8.08 1.97 23.93
N LEU A 37 -8.20 3.14 24.56
CA LEU A 37 -7.09 3.74 25.30
C LEU A 37 -6.58 2.80 26.40
N GLY A 38 -5.27 2.74 26.56
CA GLY A 38 -4.59 1.85 27.50
C GLY A 38 -4.30 0.46 26.95
N GLU A 39 -4.79 0.11 25.78
CA GLU A 39 -4.50 -1.19 25.16
C GLU A 39 -3.27 -1.14 24.24
N GLU A 40 -2.63 -2.31 24.10
CA GLU A 40 -1.48 -2.46 23.21
C GLU A 40 -1.93 -2.50 21.75
N CYS A 41 -1.19 -1.80 20.89
CA CYS A 41 -1.45 -1.81 19.44
C CYS A 41 -0.16 -1.86 18.64
N VAL A 42 -0.31 -2.29 17.38
CA VAL A 42 0.76 -2.25 16.38
C VAL A 42 0.25 -1.44 15.19
N ILE A 43 1.01 -0.40 14.81
CA ILE A 43 0.71 0.37 13.61
C ILE A 43 1.92 0.39 12.66
N HIS A 44 1.64 0.37 11.38
CA HIS A 44 2.62 0.64 10.33
C HIS A 44 2.82 2.14 10.22
N THR A 45 4.05 2.61 10.16
CA THR A 45 4.33 4.05 10.18
C THR A 45 5.06 4.49 8.92
N ARG A 46 4.78 5.73 8.50
CA ARG A 46 5.56 6.48 7.52
C ARG A 46 6.06 7.76 8.17
N MET A 47 7.37 7.96 8.17
CA MET A 47 7.97 9.21 8.62
C MET A 47 8.19 10.13 7.41
N VAL A 48 7.75 11.37 7.54
CA VAL A 48 8.02 12.44 6.57
C VAL A 48 8.86 13.49 7.25
N VAL A 49 10.10 13.64 6.82
CA VAL A 49 11.07 14.60 7.37
C VAL A 49 11.01 15.87 6.53
N ARG A 50 10.92 17.01 7.20
CA ARG A 50 11.01 18.36 6.65
C ARG A 50 12.09 19.12 7.36
N GLU A 51 12.43 20.31 6.88
CA GLU A 51 13.44 21.17 7.50
C GLU A 51 13.09 21.55 8.95
N ASP A 52 11.81 21.72 9.23
CA ASP A 52 11.25 22.21 10.50
C ASP A 52 10.52 21.14 11.33
N ALA A 53 10.28 19.94 10.79
CA ALA A 53 9.50 18.92 11.48
C ALA A 53 9.76 17.50 11.00
N MET A 54 9.58 16.56 11.92
CA MET A 54 9.45 15.12 11.64
C MET A 54 8.01 14.70 11.92
N LEU A 55 7.28 14.38 10.85
CA LEU A 55 5.87 14.01 10.92
C LEU A 55 5.73 12.49 10.81
N LEU A 56 4.95 11.89 11.71
CA LEU A 56 4.62 10.48 11.67
C LEU A 56 3.18 10.30 11.18
N PHE A 57 3.01 9.37 10.24
CA PHE A 57 1.71 8.90 9.75
C PHE A 57 1.57 7.43 10.11
N GLY A 58 0.39 7.03 10.62
CA GLY A 58 0.15 5.69 11.14
C GLY A 58 -1.01 5.00 10.43
N PHE A 59 -0.89 3.69 10.24
CA PHE A 59 -1.86 2.84 9.54
C PHE A 59 -1.97 1.50 10.26
N VAL A 60 -3.18 0.98 10.42
CA VAL A 60 -3.37 -0.37 10.96
C VAL A 60 -2.97 -1.40 9.91
N GLU A 61 -3.38 -1.18 8.66
CA GLU A 61 -3.11 -2.09 7.56
C GLU A 61 -1.91 -1.64 6.71
N ARG A 62 -1.15 -2.61 6.19
CA ARG A 62 0.00 -2.36 5.30
C ARG A 62 -0.44 -1.77 3.96
N GLU A 63 -1.58 -2.23 3.48
CA GLU A 63 -2.20 -1.78 2.23
C GLU A 63 -2.57 -0.31 2.29
N GLU A 64 -3.05 0.15 3.44
CA GLU A 64 -3.36 1.57 3.66
C GLU A 64 -2.08 2.42 3.62
N ARG A 65 -0.99 1.94 4.23
CA ARG A 65 0.32 2.60 4.16
C ARG A 65 0.85 2.63 2.73
N ALA A 66 0.76 1.52 1.99
CA ALA A 66 1.20 1.46 0.58
C ALA A 66 0.39 2.42 -0.30
N ALA A 67 -0.92 2.51 -0.07
CA ALA A 67 -1.78 3.47 -0.75
C ALA A 67 -1.39 4.92 -0.41
N PHE A 68 -1.06 5.22 0.85
CA PHE A 68 -0.55 6.53 1.26
C PHE A 68 0.75 6.90 0.53
N ASP A 69 1.69 5.96 0.43
CA ASP A 69 2.95 6.17 -0.28
C ASP A 69 2.71 6.41 -1.78
N ALA A 70 1.80 5.66 -2.40
CA ALA A 70 1.43 5.85 -3.81
C ALA A 70 0.75 7.21 -4.05
N LEU A 71 -0.16 7.62 -3.18
CA LEU A 71 -0.86 8.91 -3.26
C LEU A 71 0.11 10.09 -3.09
N THR A 72 1.01 10.02 -2.09
CA THR A 72 1.99 11.08 -1.83
C THR A 72 3.07 11.20 -2.89
N ALA A 73 3.28 10.18 -3.72
CA ALA A 73 4.16 10.22 -4.88
C ALA A 73 3.55 10.96 -6.09
N VAL A 74 2.26 11.31 -6.03
CA VAL A 74 1.59 12.13 -7.05
C VAL A 74 1.88 13.60 -6.80
N SER A 75 2.26 14.33 -7.84
CA SER A 75 2.56 15.75 -7.74
C SER A 75 1.37 16.56 -7.18
N LYS A 76 1.63 17.42 -6.20
CA LYS A 76 0.66 18.23 -5.46
C LYS A 76 -0.28 17.47 -4.51
N VAL A 77 -0.04 16.19 -4.29
CA VAL A 77 -0.71 15.41 -3.24
C VAL A 77 0.22 15.30 -2.04
N GLY A 78 -0.02 16.16 -1.04
CA GLY A 78 0.73 16.12 0.21
C GLY A 78 0.16 15.09 1.21
N PRO A 79 0.90 14.81 2.29
CA PRO A 79 0.48 13.83 3.30
C PRO A 79 -0.91 14.06 3.90
N LYS A 80 -1.28 15.30 4.21
CA LYS A 80 -2.61 15.63 4.75
C LYS A 80 -3.72 15.30 3.75
N LEU A 81 -3.49 15.59 2.45
CA LEU A 81 -4.47 15.29 1.41
C LEU A 81 -4.57 13.78 1.18
N ALA A 82 -3.45 13.05 1.22
CA ALA A 82 -3.45 11.59 1.14
C ALA A 82 -4.26 10.95 2.28
N LEU A 83 -4.12 11.44 3.53
CA LEU A 83 -4.96 10.99 4.65
C LEU A 83 -6.45 11.33 4.44
N SER A 84 -6.77 12.50 3.88
CA SER A 84 -8.16 12.87 3.55
C SER A 84 -8.77 11.91 2.53
N ILE A 85 -8.00 11.52 1.51
CA ILE A 85 -8.41 10.52 0.52
C ILE A 85 -8.66 9.17 1.20
N LEU A 86 -7.72 8.66 2.00
CA LEU A 86 -7.83 7.40 2.73
C LEU A 86 -8.91 7.41 3.81
N SER A 87 -9.28 8.57 4.33
CA SER A 87 -10.42 8.74 5.23
C SER A 87 -11.77 8.67 4.51
N SER A 88 -11.79 8.93 3.20
CA SER A 88 -13.00 8.96 2.36
C SER A 88 -13.18 7.68 1.54
N MET A 89 -12.09 6.98 1.22
CA MET A 89 -12.07 5.79 0.36
C MET A 89 -11.04 4.79 0.85
N SER A 90 -11.41 3.51 0.86
CA SER A 90 -10.48 2.40 1.10
C SER A 90 -9.49 2.22 -0.06
N PRO A 91 -8.32 1.57 0.16
CA PRO A 91 -7.38 1.29 -0.92
C PRO A 91 -7.99 0.56 -2.13
N PRO A 92 -8.84 -0.48 -1.99
CA PRO A 92 -9.53 -1.09 -3.13
C PRO A 92 -10.44 -0.12 -3.88
N GLU A 93 -11.20 0.74 -3.17
CA GLU A 93 -12.05 1.75 -3.81
C GLU A 93 -11.25 2.80 -4.57
N ILE A 94 -10.06 3.17 -4.07
CA ILE A 94 -9.13 4.05 -4.79
C ILE A 94 -8.69 3.38 -6.10
N SER A 95 -8.28 2.12 -6.05
CA SER A 95 -7.90 1.33 -7.22
C SER A 95 -9.01 1.29 -8.27
N GLU A 96 -10.24 0.98 -7.85
CA GLU A 96 -11.40 0.94 -8.73
C GLU A 96 -11.70 2.32 -9.35
N THR A 97 -11.66 3.38 -8.53
CA THR A 97 -11.91 4.76 -8.97
C THR A 97 -10.87 5.21 -10.00
N VAL A 98 -9.59 4.85 -9.80
CA VAL A 98 -8.50 5.09 -10.77
C VAL A 98 -8.73 4.32 -12.06
N SER A 99 -9.08 3.03 -11.97
CA SER A 99 -9.31 2.16 -13.13
C SER A 99 -10.44 2.69 -14.01
N ARG A 100 -11.54 3.13 -13.39
CA ARG A 100 -12.69 3.73 -14.07
C ARG A 100 -12.42 5.15 -14.59
N GLY A 101 -11.39 5.82 -14.09
CA GLY A 101 -11.11 7.21 -14.42
C GLY A 101 -12.11 8.20 -13.79
N ASP A 102 -12.68 7.84 -12.65
CA ASP A 102 -13.74 8.63 -12.00
C ASP A 102 -13.15 9.83 -11.25
N VAL A 103 -12.90 10.90 -12.02
CA VAL A 103 -12.42 12.19 -11.49
C VAL A 103 -13.43 12.83 -10.53
N ILE A 104 -14.73 12.60 -10.73
CA ILE A 104 -15.77 13.24 -9.91
C ILE A 104 -15.74 12.68 -8.49
N LYS A 105 -15.61 11.35 -8.36
CA LYS A 105 -15.49 10.70 -7.05
C LYS A 105 -14.26 11.20 -6.29
N PHE A 106 -13.12 11.37 -6.95
CA PHE A 106 -11.96 11.98 -6.30
C PHE A 106 -12.20 13.46 -5.94
N ALA A 107 -12.80 14.24 -6.81
CA ALA A 107 -13.06 15.66 -6.56
C ALA A 107 -14.06 15.91 -5.42
N SER A 108 -14.82 14.91 -5.00
CA SER A 108 -15.70 15.00 -3.82
C SER A 108 -14.95 14.93 -2.48
N VAL A 109 -13.67 14.52 -2.50
CA VAL A 109 -12.84 14.46 -1.28
C VAL A 109 -12.47 15.88 -0.83
N PRO A 110 -12.66 16.23 0.45
CA PRO A 110 -12.31 17.55 0.97
C PRO A 110 -10.83 17.89 0.71
N GLY A 111 -10.59 19.05 0.13
CA GLY A 111 -9.25 19.52 -0.20
C GLY A 111 -8.70 19.03 -1.55
N LEU A 112 -9.42 18.16 -2.27
CA LEU A 112 -9.00 17.65 -3.57
C LEU A 112 -9.77 18.36 -4.70
N GLY A 113 -9.15 19.40 -5.28
CA GLY A 113 -9.73 20.12 -6.40
C GLY A 113 -9.71 19.31 -7.70
N LYS A 114 -10.62 19.63 -8.65
CA LYS A 114 -10.80 18.92 -9.92
C LYS A 114 -9.48 18.69 -10.69
N LYS A 115 -8.63 19.71 -10.83
CA LYS A 115 -7.33 19.59 -11.53
C LYS A 115 -6.38 18.61 -10.86
N THR A 116 -6.38 18.52 -9.52
CA THR A 116 -5.56 17.57 -8.79
C THR A 116 -6.14 16.15 -8.89
N ALA A 117 -7.48 16.02 -8.89
CA ALA A 117 -8.17 14.75 -9.11
C ALA A 117 -7.88 14.18 -10.52
N GLU A 118 -7.95 15.01 -11.57
CA GLU A 118 -7.58 14.62 -12.94
C GLU A 118 -6.12 14.11 -13.03
N ARG A 119 -5.20 14.85 -12.41
CA ARG A 119 -3.79 14.46 -12.34
C ARG A 119 -3.59 13.15 -11.58
N LEU A 120 -4.25 13.00 -10.43
CA LEU A 120 -4.17 11.81 -9.59
C LEU A 120 -4.61 10.57 -10.38
N VAL A 121 -5.74 10.64 -11.08
CA VAL A 121 -6.20 9.55 -11.96
C VAL A 121 -5.18 9.24 -13.05
N LEU A 122 -4.62 10.26 -13.71
CA LEU A 122 -3.67 10.06 -14.80
C LEU A 122 -2.36 9.43 -14.31
N GLU A 123 -1.78 9.97 -13.23
CA GLU A 123 -0.49 9.49 -12.71
C GLU A 123 -0.61 8.11 -12.07
N LEU A 124 -1.73 7.80 -11.40
CA LEU A 124 -1.96 6.48 -10.80
C LEU A 124 -2.30 5.40 -11.83
N LYS A 125 -3.01 5.73 -12.93
CA LYS A 125 -3.19 4.80 -14.06
C LYS A 125 -1.89 4.35 -14.70
N GLY A 126 -0.88 5.23 -14.73
CA GLY A 126 0.44 4.93 -15.26
C GLY A 126 1.34 4.12 -14.33
N LYS A 127 0.95 3.96 -13.06
CA LYS A 127 1.67 3.17 -12.06
C LYS A 127 0.93 1.85 -11.79
N SER A 128 1.69 0.83 -11.39
CA SER A 128 1.05 -0.43 -10.99
C SER A 128 0.04 -0.19 -9.87
N LEU A 129 -1.22 -0.57 -10.09
CA LEU A 129 -2.29 -0.53 -9.08
C LEU A 129 -2.06 -1.54 -7.94
N ALA A 130 -0.96 -2.33 -8.00
CA ALA A 130 -0.57 -3.25 -6.94
C ALA A 130 -0.35 -2.56 -5.57
N ALA A 131 -0.05 -1.25 -5.57
CA ALA A 131 0.04 -0.48 -4.32
C ALA A 131 -1.32 -0.32 -3.60
N PHE A 132 -2.43 -0.60 -4.25
CA PHE A 132 -3.79 -0.50 -3.69
C PHE A 132 -4.46 -1.86 -3.49
N GLY A 133 -3.78 -2.94 -3.89
CA GLY A 133 -4.18 -4.31 -3.58
C GLY A 133 -3.48 -4.83 -2.32
N PRO A 134 -3.90 -5.99 -1.82
CA PRO A 134 -3.12 -6.64 -0.78
C PRO A 134 -1.69 -6.81 -1.28
N GLU A 135 -0.72 -6.30 -0.49
CA GLU A 135 0.68 -6.63 -0.74
C GLU A 135 0.75 -8.16 -0.88
N PRO A 136 1.49 -8.68 -1.88
CA PRO A 136 1.79 -10.09 -1.87
C PRO A 136 2.50 -10.35 -0.54
N VAL A 137 1.74 -10.90 0.41
CA VAL A 137 2.29 -11.32 1.69
C VAL A 137 3.27 -12.42 1.33
N ILE A 138 4.56 -12.13 1.39
CA ILE A 138 5.59 -13.17 1.43
C ILE A 138 5.45 -13.81 2.83
N THR A 139 4.28 -14.42 3.07
CA THR A 139 4.13 -15.39 4.14
C THR A 139 4.71 -16.68 3.58
N GLY A 140 5.80 -17.10 4.12
CA GLY A 140 6.14 -18.51 4.04
C GLY A 140 4.95 -19.30 4.58
N GLY A 141 4.11 -19.80 3.70
CA GLY A 141 3.05 -20.75 4.00
C GLY A 141 1.61 -20.21 3.83
N GLY A 142 0.99 -20.47 2.70
CA GLY A 142 -0.43 -20.72 2.66
C GLY A 142 -1.25 -20.01 1.58
N GLY A 143 -1.70 -20.74 0.57
CA GLY A 143 -2.95 -20.45 -0.14
C GLY A 143 -2.93 -20.43 -1.65
N GLY A 144 -1.81 -20.22 -2.29
CA GLY A 144 -1.63 -20.45 -3.72
C GLY A 144 -0.40 -21.33 -3.88
N GLY A 145 -0.50 -22.47 -4.52
CA GLY A 145 0.63 -23.38 -4.68
C GLY A 145 1.90 -22.71 -5.25
N PRO A 146 3.04 -23.42 -5.31
CA PRO A 146 4.34 -22.88 -5.71
C PRO A 146 4.34 -22.05 -7.00
N TYR A 147 3.37 -22.28 -7.87
CA TYR A 147 3.14 -21.52 -9.11
C TYR A 147 2.74 -20.07 -8.84
N VAL A 148 1.76 -19.84 -7.94
CA VAL A 148 1.24 -18.46 -7.66
C VAL A 148 2.29 -17.64 -6.94
N GLU A 149 2.99 -18.26 -5.99
CA GLU A 149 4.09 -17.59 -5.28
C GLU A 149 5.26 -17.26 -6.22
N ALA A 150 5.57 -18.12 -7.18
CA ALA A 150 6.60 -17.86 -8.18
C ALA A 150 6.20 -16.72 -9.14
N ARG A 151 4.91 -16.64 -9.54
CA ARG A 151 4.39 -15.54 -10.36
C ARG A 151 4.54 -14.19 -9.65
N ASP A 152 4.12 -14.14 -8.39
CA ASP A 152 4.15 -12.91 -7.59
C ASP A 152 5.61 -12.47 -7.31
N ALA A 153 6.53 -13.43 -7.12
CA ALA A 153 7.96 -13.14 -7.00
C ALA A 153 8.57 -12.61 -8.31
N LEU A 154 8.20 -13.14 -9.47
CA LEU A 154 8.64 -12.61 -10.77
C LEU A 154 8.11 -11.20 -11.02
N ALA A 155 6.86 -10.93 -10.65
CA ALA A 155 6.29 -9.58 -10.71
C ALA A 155 7.05 -8.60 -9.79
N ALA A 156 7.43 -9.02 -8.59
CA ALA A 156 8.25 -8.23 -7.67
C ALA A 156 9.67 -7.95 -8.20
N LEU A 157 10.21 -8.85 -9.04
CA LEU A 157 11.48 -8.67 -9.74
C LEU A 157 11.37 -7.76 -10.99
N GLY A 158 10.17 -7.23 -11.29
CA GLY A 158 9.94 -6.26 -12.35
C GLY A 158 9.50 -6.87 -13.69
N TYR A 159 9.23 -8.15 -13.76
CA TYR A 159 8.65 -8.79 -14.96
C TYR A 159 7.14 -8.47 -15.06
N GLY A 160 6.64 -8.23 -16.28
CA GLY A 160 5.22 -8.04 -16.51
C GLY A 160 4.42 -9.30 -16.15
N LEU A 161 3.20 -9.15 -15.61
CA LEU A 161 2.35 -10.29 -15.21
C LEU A 161 2.14 -11.29 -16.36
N GLU A 162 1.85 -10.79 -17.57
CA GLU A 162 1.69 -11.66 -18.76
C GLU A 162 2.98 -12.42 -19.12
N GLU A 163 4.13 -11.76 -18.98
CA GLU A 163 5.44 -12.35 -19.25
C GLU A 163 5.78 -13.42 -18.20
N ALA A 164 5.50 -13.13 -16.93
CA ALA A 164 5.69 -14.07 -15.82
C ALA A 164 4.79 -15.29 -15.96
N GLU A 165 3.49 -15.10 -16.22
CA GLU A 165 2.54 -16.20 -16.42
C GLU A 165 2.88 -17.05 -17.64
N LYS A 166 3.25 -16.43 -18.75
CA LYS A 166 3.66 -17.14 -19.95
C LYS A 166 4.90 -18.00 -19.72
N ALA A 167 5.90 -17.46 -18.99
CA ALA A 167 7.09 -18.21 -18.67
C ALA A 167 6.81 -19.37 -17.72
N LEU A 168 5.96 -19.15 -16.70
CA LEU A 168 5.60 -20.16 -15.69
C LEU A 168 4.70 -21.25 -16.28
N ASN A 169 3.81 -20.95 -17.21
CA ASN A 169 2.94 -21.94 -17.89
C ASN A 169 3.75 -22.94 -18.73
N GLU A 170 4.95 -22.57 -19.16
CA GLU A 170 5.85 -23.46 -19.89
C GLU A 170 6.75 -24.29 -18.96
N VAL A 171 6.73 -24.03 -17.66
CA VAL A 171 7.48 -24.80 -16.65
C VAL A 171 6.63 -25.97 -16.18
N PRO A 172 7.13 -27.22 -16.25
CA PRO A 172 6.44 -28.36 -15.65
C PRO A 172 6.14 -28.12 -14.16
N PRO A 173 5.07 -28.73 -13.62
CA PRO A 173 4.75 -28.61 -12.19
C PRO A 173 5.97 -28.85 -11.30
N GLN A 174 6.24 -27.91 -10.39
CA GLN A 174 7.37 -27.96 -9.46
C GLN A 174 6.84 -28.05 -8.02
N ASP A 175 7.65 -28.65 -7.15
CA ASP A 175 7.39 -28.82 -5.72
C ASP A 175 7.87 -27.64 -4.86
N SER A 176 8.60 -26.67 -5.45
CA SER A 176 9.08 -25.49 -4.74
C SER A 176 9.04 -24.23 -5.61
N VAL A 177 8.79 -23.10 -4.95
CA VAL A 177 8.77 -21.75 -5.54
C VAL A 177 10.09 -21.40 -6.22
N GLU A 178 11.19 -21.73 -5.56
CA GLU A 178 12.55 -21.44 -6.06
C GLU A 178 12.84 -22.16 -7.39
N LYS A 179 12.39 -23.40 -7.53
CA LYS A 179 12.55 -24.16 -8.78
C LYS A 179 11.70 -23.55 -9.89
N TYR A 180 10.47 -23.13 -9.60
CA TYR A 180 9.63 -22.43 -10.56
C TYR A 180 10.28 -21.13 -11.05
N ILE A 181 10.74 -20.28 -10.13
CA ILE A 181 11.40 -18.99 -10.46
C ILE A 181 12.64 -19.23 -11.30
N LYS A 182 13.52 -20.16 -10.90
CA LYS A 182 14.75 -20.46 -11.60
C LYS A 182 14.51 -20.91 -13.04
N GLU A 183 13.55 -21.80 -13.25
CA GLU A 183 13.24 -22.31 -14.59
C GLU A 183 12.52 -21.26 -15.45
N ALA A 184 11.64 -20.45 -14.87
CA ALA A 184 11.00 -19.34 -15.58
C ALA A 184 12.01 -18.28 -16.02
N LEU A 185 12.92 -17.87 -15.15
CA LEU A 185 13.99 -16.91 -15.47
C LEU A 185 14.93 -17.43 -16.58
N ARG A 186 15.24 -18.72 -16.57
CA ARG A 186 16.03 -19.35 -17.63
C ARG A 186 15.34 -19.23 -18.99
N ARG A 187 14.01 -19.41 -19.03
CA ARG A 187 13.23 -19.31 -20.28
C ARG A 187 13.09 -17.88 -20.76
N ILE A 188 12.89 -16.92 -19.85
CA ILE A 188 12.87 -15.50 -20.18
C ILE A 188 14.23 -15.06 -20.74
N GLY A 189 15.33 -15.49 -20.10
CA GLY A 189 16.70 -15.17 -20.53
C GLY A 189 17.11 -15.79 -21.88
N SER A 190 16.54 -16.93 -22.26
CA SER A 190 16.81 -17.58 -23.54
C SER A 190 16.06 -16.98 -24.73
N ARG A 191 15.14 -16.03 -24.49
CA ARG A 191 14.33 -15.33 -25.50
C ARG A 191 14.86 -13.94 -25.86
N ARG A 192 15.89 -13.46 -25.12
CA ARG A 192 16.63 -12.23 -25.43
C ARG A 192 17.90 -12.56 -26.17
#